data_5381a6cc4828bf082075ff7f705723d2
#
_entry.id   5381a6cc4828bf082075ff7f705723d2
#
_cell.length_a   1.000
_cell.length_b   1.000
_cell.length_c   1.000
_cell.angle_alpha   90.00
_cell.angle_beta   90.00
_cell.angle_gamma   90.00
#
_symmetry.space_group_name_H-M   'P 1'
#
loop_
_entity.id
_entity.type
_entity.pdbx_description
1 polymer ?
#
loop_
_entity_poly.entity_id
_entity_poly.type
_entity_poly.pdbx_seq_one_letter_code
_entity_poly.pdbx_strand_id
1 'polypeptide(L)'
;MRLLLGPLIFILIVVMPSEGVEFTSTQSGPHLIVSSINGTLEIDRPGTISVNIKNDANASAVGQNASGQRFPAWLQPGYGTNVSDAMDVSTELLPKDVGFEMLTGPQLAGALESGRNRTVEFNLRTDGTAVPGVYPVDLLVTYRRLAEVHTSGDPQQPDVTFQYANFSETIPEEVNVVQGPRILVDQVKDSVLSGAESELNLILANSGDFPATDLRAQILSRPPFGSGDGTQILGNLDPGHSALAKFRIKTDNRTVPGVYALQIDVDYRDDKMFRKEELAALVPVKSKSETGSMLAPAAGALVLVSAAYVIARKYQGRFRRKRKKRW
;
A
#
# COMPACT_ATOMS: atom_id res chain seq x y z
N MET A 1 -70.55 -2.18 -77.17
CA MET A 1 -69.44 -1.58 -76.40
C MET A 1 -69.10 -2.60 -75.27
N ARG A 2 -68.18 -3.48 -75.58
CA ARG A 2 -67.77 -4.55 -74.64
C ARG A 2 -66.49 -4.07 -73.95
N LEU A 3 -66.51 -3.77 -72.63
CA LEU A 3 -65.33 -3.52 -71.81
C LEU A 3 -64.67 -4.90 -71.54
N LEU A 4 -63.44 -5.02 -72.00
CA LEU A 4 -62.55 -6.08 -71.59
C LEU A 4 -61.88 -5.68 -70.27
N LEU A 5 -62.22 -6.35 -69.16
CA LEU A 5 -61.50 -6.34 -67.94
C LEU A 5 -60.32 -7.32 -68.07
N GLY A 6 -59.11 -6.83 -68.15
CA GLY A 6 -57.88 -7.60 -68.05
C GLY A 6 -57.64 -8.00 -66.58
N PRO A 7 -57.07 -9.22 -66.35
CA PRO A 7 -56.78 -9.64 -64.99
C PRO A 7 -55.63 -8.82 -64.37
N LEU A 8 -55.90 -8.19 -63.22
CA LEU A 8 -54.90 -7.54 -62.41
C LEU A 8 -54.07 -8.61 -61.69
N ILE A 9 -52.84 -8.84 -62.18
CA ILE A 9 -51.90 -9.71 -61.51
C ILE A 9 -51.35 -8.97 -60.29
N PHE A 10 -51.77 -9.35 -59.08
CA PHE A 10 -51.14 -8.95 -57.83
C PHE A 10 -49.83 -9.75 -57.67
N ILE A 11 -48.69 -9.11 -57.88
CA ILE A 11 -47.40 -9.66 -57.47
C ILE A 11 -47.29 -9.45 -55.95
N LEU A 12 -47.53 -10.52 -55.20
CA LEU A 12 -47.24 -10.56 -53.74
C LEU A 12 -45.73 -10.62 -53.60
N ILE A 13 -45.06 -9.50 -53.34
CA ILE A 13 -43.68 -9.50 -52.94
C ILE A 13 -43.66 -9.95 -51.50
N VAL A 14 -43.39 -11.23 -51.29
CA VAL A 14 -43.04 -11.79 -49.97
C VAL A 14 -41.63 -11.27 -49.64
N VAL A 15 -41.57 -10.20 -48.89
CA VAL A 15 -40.32 -9.79 -48.25
C VAL A 15 -40.07 -10.83 -47.16
N MET A 16 -39.25 -11.85 -47.45
CA MET A 16 -38.72 -12.72 -46.43
C MET A 16 -37.85 -11.85 -45.49
N PRO A 17 -38.13 -11.85 -44.18
CA PRO A 17 -37.18 -11.23 -43.28
C PRO A 17 -35.84 -11.97 -43.46
N SER A 18 -34.79 -11.21 -43.78
CA SER A 18 -33.44 -11.76 -43.73
C SER A 18 -33.21 -12.18 -42.28
N GLU A 19 -33.21 -13.49 -42.00
CA GLU A 19 -32.84 -13.98 -40.71
C GLU A 19 -31.38 -13.59 -40.49
N GLY A 20 -31.15 -12.53 -39.72
CA GLY A 20 -29.83 -12.16 -39.23
C GLY A 20 -29.33 -13.31 -38.38
N VAL A 21 -28.13 -13.79 -38.67
CA VAL A 21 -27.49 -14.82 -37.83
C VAL A 21 -26.93 -14.10 -36.60
N GLU A 22 -27.56 -14.27 -35.46
CA GLU A 22 -27.04 -13.79 -34.18
C GLU A 22 -25.90 -14.73 -33.72
N PHE A 23 -24.73 -14.15 -33.54
CA PHE A 23 -23.61 -14.82 -32.88
C PHE A 23 -23.56 -14.35 -31.43
N THR A 24 -24.12 -15.11 -30.51
CA THR A 24 -23.91 -14.91 -29.09
C THR A 24 -22.62 -15.59 -28.65
N SER A 25 -21.72 -14.86 -27.99
CA SER A 25 -20.53 -15.49 -27.42
C SER A 25 -20.94 -16.25 -26.17
N THR A 26 -21.16 -17.55 -26.27
CA THR A 26 -21.35 -18.46 -25.13
C THR A 26 -20.06 -18.85 -24.46
N GLN A 27 -18.90 -18.35 -24.93
CA GLN A 27 -17.58 -18.70 -24.43
C GLN A 27 -17.04 -17.70 -23.43
N SER A 28 -16.18 -18.21 -22.57
CA SER A 28 -15.49 -17.46 -21.53
C SER A 28 -14.85 -16.20 -22.09
N GLY A 29 -15.28 -15.04 -21.61
CA GLY A 29 -14.67 -13.75 -21.93
C GLY A 29 -13.24 -13.64 -21.43
N PRO A 30 -12.74 -12.41 -21.27
CA PRO A 30 -11.46 -12.18 -20.63
C PRO A 30 -11.41 -12.87 -19.25
N HIS A 31 -10.28 -13.40 -18.89
CA HIS A 31 -10.00 -13.91 -17.56
C HIS A 31 -8.89 -13.08 -16.94
N LEU A 32 -9.28 -12.09 -16.13
CA LEU A 32 -8.34 -11.16 -15.54
C LEU A 32 -7.87 -11.71 -14.19
N ILE A 33 -6.56 -11.82 -14.04
CA ILE A 33 -5.91 -12.28 -12.81
C ILE A 33 -4.84 -11.28 -12.41
N VAL A 34 -4.56 -11.20 -11.11
CA VAL A 34 -3.35 -10.56 -10.62
C VAL A 34 -2.22 -11.56 -10.70
N SER A 35 -1.24 -11.28 -11.55
CA SER A 35 -0.07 -12.15 -11.72
C SER A 35 1.02 -11.86 -10.71
N SER A 36 1.09 -10.63 -10.22
CA SER A 36 1.93 -10.25 -9.08
C SER A 36 1.46 -8.94 -8.48
N ILE A 37 1.62 -8.84 -7.17
CA ILE A 37 1.52 -7.60 -6.40
C ILE A 37 2.88 -7.33 -5.75
N ASN A 38 3.41 -6.14 -5.94
CA ASN A 38 4.72 -5.76 -5.45
C ASN A 38 4.64 -4.43 -4.70
N GLY A 39 5.35 -4.37 -3.63
CA GLY A 39 5.43 -3.20 -2.76
C GLY A 39 5.18 -3.59 -1.32
N THR A 40 5.81 -2.85 -0.44
CA THR A 40 5.66 -2.97 1.00
C THR A 40 5.36 -1.60 1.53
N LEU A 41 4.36 -1.48 2.37
CA LEU A 41 3.98 -0.22 2.99
C LEU A 41 4.64 -0.08 4.34
N GLU A 42 5.22 1.07 4.58
CA GLU A 42 5.71 1.43 5.91
C GLU A 42 4.60 2.13 6.71
N ILE A 43 4.55 1.84 8.01
CA ILE A 43 3.59 2.47 8.91
C ILE A 43 3.81 3.99 8.93
N ASP A 44 2.70 4.75 8.84
CA ASP A 44 2.65 6.23 8.87
C ASP A 44 3.39 6.91 7.70
N ARG A 45 3.58 6.17 6.59
CA ARG A 45 4.27 6.69 5.41
C ARG A 45 3.54 6.38 4.12
N PRO A 46 3.61 7.28 3.12
CA PRO A 46 3.13 6.96 1.80
C PRO A 46 4.05 5.91 1.15
N GLY A 47 3.42 4.96 0.47
CA GLY A 47 4.11 3.92 -0.29
C GLY A 47 3.38 3.62 -1.58
N THR A 48 4.05 2.94 -2.48
CA THR A 48 3.51 2.54 -3.79
C THR A 48 3.37 1.02 -3.85
N ILE A 49 2.19 0.58 -4.24
CA ILE A 49 1.90 -0.82 -4.57
C ILE A 49 1.74 -0.92 -6.08
N SER A 50 2.55 -1.77 -6.70
CA SER A 50 2.49 -2.08 -8.12
C SER A 50 1.76 -3.41 -8.32
N VAL A 51 0.67 -3.39 -9.09
CA VAL A 51 -0.16 -4.56 -9.38
C VAL A 51 -0.03 -4.90 -10.85
N ASN A 52 0.41 -6.12 -11.15
CA ASN A 52 0.49 -6.63 -12.52
C ASN A 52 -0.75 -7.46 -12.82
N ILE A 53 -1.60 -6.96 -13.71
CA ILE A 53 -2.83 -7.60 -14.15
C ILE A 53 -2.57 -8.28 -15.48
N LYS A 54 -2.96 -9.54 -15.58
CA LYS A 54 -2.84 -10.37 -16.78
C LYS A 54 -4.21 -10.82 -17.23
N ASN A 55 -4.43 -10.76 -18.53
CA ASN A 55 -5.55 -11.47 -19.14
C ASN A 55 -5.07 -12.88 -19.51
N ASP A 56 -5.48 -13.86 -18.70
CA ASP A 56 -5.06 -15.26 -18.86
C ASP A 56 -6.06 -16.09 -19.69
N ALA A 57 -6.97 -15.41 -20.41
CA ALA A 57 -7.86 -16.08 -21.32
C ALA A 57 -7.10 -16.79 -22.44
N ASN A 58 -7.64 -17.92 -22.92
CA ASN A 58 -7.07 -18.62 -24.04
C ASN A 58 -7.46 -17.94 -25.37
N ALA A 59 -6.48 -17.43 -26.12
CA ALA A 59 -6.69 -16.77 -27.41
C ALA A 59 -7.34 -17.66 -28.48
N SER A 60 -7.34 -19.00 -28.31
CA SER A 60 -7.97 -19.94 -29.24
C SER A 60 -9.50 -20.01 -29.10
N ALA A 61 -10.10 -19.33 -28.14
CA ALA A 61 -11.55 -19.21 -27.99
C ALA A 61 -12.14 -18.25 -29.02
N VAL A 62 -12.11 -18.65 -30.28
CA VAL A 62 -12.86 -17.98 -31.36
C VAL A 62 -14.34 -18.12 -31.04
N GLY A 63 -15.08 -17.00 -30.95
CA GLY A 63 -16.54 -17.02 -30.72
C GLY A 63 -17.23 -17.99 -31.67
N GLN A 64 -18.18 -18.73 -31.13
CA GLN A 64 -19.05 -19.62 -31.90
C GLN A 64 -20.49 -19.10 -31.72
N ASN A 65 -21.32 -19.31 -32.71
CA ASN A 65 -22.75 -19.06 -32.54
C ASN A 65 -23.40 -20.13 -31.63
N ALA A 66 -24.66 -19.92 -31.25
CA ALA A 66 -25.42 -20.88 -30.45
C ALA A 66 -25.48 -22.30 -31.06
N SER A 67 -25.24 -22.42 -32.38
CA SER A 67 -25.17 -23.69 -33.12
C SER A 67 -23.77 -24.28 -33.21
N GLY A 68 -22.78 -23.69 -32.53
CA GLY A 68 -21.38 -24.16 -32.55
C GLY A 68 -20.59 -23.81 -33.82
N GLN A 69 -21.13 -22.97 -34.69
CA GLN A 69 -20.43 -22.50 -35.88
C GLN A 69 -19.43 -21.41 -35.50
N ARG A 70 -18.19 -21.52 -35.99
CA ARG A 70 -17.17 -20.50 -35.81
C ARG A 70 -17.48 -19.26 -36.64
N PHE A 71 -16.99 -18.10 -36.19
CA PHE A 71 -17.01 -16.89 -36.99
C PHE A 71 -16.44 -17.16 -38.39
N PRO A 72 -17.07 -16.63 -39.44
CA PRO A 72 -16.54 -16.73 -40.78
C PRO A 72 -15.11 -16.19 -40.85
N ALA A 73 -14.28 -16.78 -41.70
CA ALA A 73 -12.85 -16.42 -41.84
C ALA A 73 -12.65 -14.92 -42.19
N TRP A 74 -13.64 -14.27 -42.79
CA TRP A 74 -13.59 -12.83 -43.11
C TRP A 74 -13.87 -11.95 -41.88
N LEU A 75 -14.50 -12.47 -40.84
CA LEU A 75 -14.65 -11.79 -39.56
C LEU A 75 -13.47 -12.18 -38.64
N GLN A 76 -12.26 -11.94 -39.13
CA GLN A 76 -11.06 -12.19 -38.33
C GLN A 76 -11.04 -11.23 -37.14
N PRO A 77 -10.86 -11.74 -35.91
CA PRO A 77 -10.78 -10.88 -34.74
C PRO A 77 -9.61 -9.92 -34.89
N GLY A 78 -9.90 -8.65 -35.08
CA GLY A 78 -8.95 -7.56 -34.87
C GLY A 78 -8.96 -7.13 -33.42
N TYR A 79 -8.09 -6.20 -33.06
CA TYR A 79 -8.09 -5.59 -31.74
C TYR A 79 -9.50 -5.09 -31.35
N GLY A 80 -10.00 -5.51 -30.20
CA GLY A 80 -11.33 -5.17 -29.71
C GLY A 80 -12.49 -5.99 -30.28
N THR A 81 -12.26 -6.87 -31.25
CA THR A 81 -13.28 -7.78 -31.79
C THR A 81 -13.13 -9.22 -31.28
N ASN A 82 -12.08 -9.49 -30.51
CA ASN A 82 -11.88 -10.77 -29.87
C ASN A 82 -12.66 -10.82 -28.55
N VAL A 83 -13.48 -11.85 -28.37
CA VAL A 83 -14.28 -12.03 -27.14
C VAL A 83 -13.43 -12.21 -25.89
N SER A 84 -12.18 -12.61 -26.06
CA SER A 84 -11.22 -12.80 -24.96
C SER A 84 -10.46 -11.51 -24.57
N ASP A 85 -10.66 -10.41 -25.30
CA ASP A 85 -9.99 -9.15 -25.02
C ASP A 85 -10.80 -8.30 -24.03
N ALA A 86 -10.09 -7.73 -23.04
CA ALA A 86 -10.65 -6.74 -22.15
C ALA A 86 -10.25 -5.33 -22.61
N MET A 87 -11.22 -4.47 -22.84
CA MET A 87 -11.02 -3.09 -23.27
C MET A 87 -11.35 -2.11 -22.15
N ASP A 88 -10.71 -0.96 -22.19
CA ASP A 88 -10.92 0.12 -21.23
C ASP A 88 -10.81 -0.36 -19.77
N VAL A 89 -9.83 -1.23 -19.52
CA VAL A 89 -9.62 -1.80 -18.19
C VAL A 89 -9.23 -0.69 -17.22
N SER A 90 -10.07 -0.50 -16.21
CA SER A 90 -9.83 0.39 -15.09
C SER A 90 -9.80 -0.41 -13.81
N THR A 91 -8.92 -0.03 -12.90
CA THR A 91 -8.70 -0.75 -11.65
C THR A 91 -8.72 0.19 -10.48
N GLU A 92 -9.28 -0.26 -9.37
CA GLU A 92 -9.33 0.48 -8.11
C GLU A 92 -8.94 -0.45 -6.97
N LEU A 93 -8.02 -0.01 -6.11
CA LEU A 93 -7.62 -0.76 -4.93
C LEU A 93 -8.49 -0.35 -3.76
N LEU A 94 -9.16 -1.33 -3.14
CA LEU A 94 -10.12 -1.14 -2.06
C LEU A 94 -9.63 -1.84 -0.79
N PRO A 95 -8.99 -1.11 0.14
CA PRO A 95 -8.61 -1.69 1.43
C PRO A 95 -9.84 -2.11 2.23
N LYS A 96 -9.78 -3.29 2.88
CA LYS A 96 -10.87 -3.81 3.74
C LYS A 96 -10.78 -3.33 5.17
N ASP A 97 -9.59 -2.99 5.61
CA ASP A 97 -9.34 -2.56 6.99
C ASP A 97 -9.25 -1.04 7.11
N VAL A 98 -9.62 -0.56 8.29
CA VAL A 98 -9.45 0.85 8.67
C VAL A 98 -7.96 1.10 8.91
N GLY A 99 -7.44 2.18 8.35
CA GLY A 99 -6.04 2.58 8.55
C GLY A 99 -5.25 2.77 7.24
N PHE A 100 -5.93 2.64 6.10
CA PHE A 100 -5.36 2.97 4.80
C PHE A 100 -6.03 4.21 4.22
N GLU A 101 -5.22 5.15 3.80
CA GLU A 101 -5.63 6.31 3.02
C GLU A 101 -5.16 6.13 1.58
N MET A 102 -6.10 6.05 0.64
CA MET A 102 -5.77 6.00 -0.79
C MET A 102 -5.38 7.40 -1.26
N LEU A 103 -4.17 7.52 -1.82
CA LEU A 103 -3.64 8.79 -2.38
C LEU A 103 -3.86 8.89 -3.89
N THR A 104 -4.16 7.76 -4.54
CA THR A 104 -4.53 7.70 -5.96
C THR A 104 -5.92 7.10 -6.12
N GLY A 105 -6.68 7.62 -7.07
CA GLY A 105 -7.94 7.04 -7.50
C GLY A 105 -7.76 5.86 -8.46
N PRO A 106 -8.84 5.50 -9.20
CA PRO A 106 -8.79 4.42 -10.18
C PRO A 106 -7.68 4.60 -11.22
N GLN A 107 -6.99 3.52 -11.58
CA GLN A 107 -5.89 3.48 -12.53
C GLN A 107 -6.32 2.81 -13.83
N LEU A 108 -5.93 3.39 -14.97
CA LEU A 108 -6.25 2.85 -16.28
C LEU A 108 -5.15 1.89 -16.75
N ALA A 109 -5.47 0.62 -16.87
CA ALA A 109 -4.61 -0.37 -17.50
C ALA A 109 -4.75 -0.35 -19.04
N GLY A 110 -5.84 0.25 -19.56
CA GLY A 110 -6.12 0.31 -20.98
C GLY A 110 -6.66 -1.01 -21.51
N ALA A 111 -6.18 -1.44 -22.68
CA ALA A 111 -6.61 -2.70 -23.25
C ALA A 111 -5.68 -3.85 -22.85
N LEU A 112 -6.29 -4.96 -22.47
CA LEU A 112 -5.63 -6.23 -22.16
C LEU A 112 -6.11 -7.32 -23.11
N GLU A 113 -5.36 -7.50 -24.20
CA GLU A 113 -5.56 -8.64 -25.08
C GLU A 113 -5.27 -9.96 -24.35
N SER A 114 -5.82 -11.05 -24.86
CA SER A 114 -5.52 -12.39 -24.37
C SER A 114 -4.00 -12.65 -24.28
N GLY A 115 -3.53 -13.15 -23.14
CA GLY A 115 -2.13 -13.43 -22.84
C GLY A 115 -1.27 -12.20 -22.50
N ARG A 116 -1.81 -10.97 -22.56
CA ARG A 116 -1.09 -9.74 -22.23
C ARG A 116 -1.25 -9.37 -20.77
N ASN A 117 -0.30 -8.58 -20.28
CA ASN A 117 -0.34 -8.02 -18.93
C ASN A 117 -0.07 -6.51 -18.95
N ARG A 118 -0.46 -5.86 -17.86
CA ARG A 118 -0.19 -4.44 -17.58
C ARG A 118 0.06 -4.25 -16.09
N THR A 119 0.96 -3.35 -15.78
CA THR A 119 1.21 -2.93 -14.40
C THR A 119 0.53 -1.58 -14.15
N VAL A 120 -0.20 -1.50 -13.04
CA VAL A 120 -0.80 -0.27 -12.51
C VAL A 120 -0.20 0.00 -11.13
N GLU A 121 -0.18 1.27 -10.73
CA GLU A 121 0.44 1.70 -9.48
C GLU A 121 -0.56 2.45 -8.62
N PHE A 122 -0.62 2.09 -7.35
CA PHE A 122 -1.44 2.73 -6.34
C PHE A 122 -0.56 3.32 -5.26
N ASN A 123 -0.74 4.61 -4.98
CA ASN A 123 -0.11 5.26 -3.85
C ASN A 123 -1.10 5.30 -2.70
N LEU A 124 -0.66 4.83 -1.55
CA LEU A 124 -1.47 4.81 -0.34
C LEU A 124 -0.59 5.05 0.88
N ARG A 125 -1.23 5.43 1.99
CA ARG A 125 -0.59 5.63 3.28
C ARG A 125 -1.29 4.78 4.32
N THR A 126 -0.52 4.20 5.22
CA THR A 126 -1.06 3.62 6.44
C THR A 126 -1.09 4.68 7.53
N ASP A 127 -2.06 4.59 8.44
CA ASP A 127 -2.04 5.45 9.62
C ASP A 127 -1.00 4.95 10.65
N GLY A 128 -0.58 5.84 11.57
CA GLY A 128 0.42 5.50 12.59
C GLY A 128 -0.05 4.48 13.64
N THR A 129 -1.30 4.01 13.55
CA THR A 129 -1.87 2.98 14.45
C THR A 129 -1.87 1.59 13.81
N ALA A 130 -1.50 1.49 12.54
CA ALA A 130 -1.34 0.21 11.86
C ALA A 130 -0.30 -0.66 12.59
N VAL A 131 -0.44 -1.96 12.48
CA VAL A 131 0.48 -2.95 13.08
C VAL A 131 1.14 -3.68 11.93
N PRO A 132 2.44 -3.98 11.98
CA PRO A 132 3.08 -4.81 10.97
C PRO A 132 2.31 -6.10 10.72
N GLY A 133 2.15 -6.48 9.46
CA GLY A 133 1.39 -7.67 9.09
C GLY A 133 0.89 -7.62 7.65
N VAL A 134 0.14 -8.65 7.29
CA VAL A 134 -0.50 -8.80 5.98
C VAL A 134 -1.94 -8.32 6.07
N TYR A 135 -2.34 -7.46 5.16
CA TYR A 135 -3.67 -6.84 5.13
C TYR A 135 -4.41 -7.20 3.85
N PRO A 136 -5.66 -7.66 3.96
CA PRO A 136 -6.47 -7.97 2.80
C PRO A 136 -6.92 -6.68 2.10
N VAL A 137 -6.83 -6.69 0.79
CA VAL A 137 -7.32 -5.64 -0.10
C VAL A 137 -8.10 -6.26 -1.24
N ASP A 138 -9.04 -5.54 -1.80
CA ASP A 138 -9.73 -5.96 -3.02
C ASP A 138 -9.28 -5.10 -4.19
N LEU A 139 -8.93 -5.73 -5.29
CA LEU A 139 -8.73 -5.06 -6.56
C LEU A 139 -10.05 -5.13 -7.36
N LEU A 140 -10.77 -4.02 -7.43
CA LEU A 140 -11.94 -3.88 -8.29
C LEU A 140 -11.46 -3.61 -9.72
N VAL A 141 -11.81 -4.49 -10.65
CA VAL A 141 -11.45 -4.37 -12.06
C VAL A 141 -12.74 -4.18 -12.86
N THR A 142 -12.79 -3.10 -13.64
CA THR A 142 -13.90 -2.82 -14.55
C THR A 142 -13.38 -2.78 -15.98
N TYR A 143 -14.11 -3.38 -16.90
CA TYR A 143 -13.70 -3.43 -18.30
C TYR A 143 -14.90 -3.60 -19.22
N ARG A 144 -14.67 -3.34 -20.51
CA ARG A 144 -15.62 -3.70 -21.58
C ARG A 144 -15.11 -4.89 -22.33
N ARG A 145 -16.02 -5.75 -22.77
CA ARG A 145 -15.74 -6.83 -23.71
C ARG A 145 -16.78 -6.92 -24.77
N LEU A 146 -16.45 -7.55 -25.86
CA LEU A 146 -17.41 -7.94 -26.89
C LEU A 146 -18.41 -8.94 -26.30
N ALA A 147 -19.69 -8.54 -26.29
CA ALA A 147 -20.80 -9.35 -25.77
C ALA A 147 -21.51 -10.07 -26.92
N GLU A 148 -21.86 -9.33 -27.97
CA GLU A 148 -22.65 -9.84 -29.09
C GLU A 148 -22.13 -9.34 -30.42
N VAL A 149 -22.32 -10.12 -31.45
CA VAL A 149 -22.05 -9.75 -32.85
C VAL A 149 -23.29 -10.04 -33.66
N HIS A 150 -23.86 -9.01 -34.23
CA HIS A 150 -25.01 -9.13 -35.12
C HIS A 150 -24.57 -9.01 -36.59
N THR A 151 -25.08 -9.90 -37.42
CA THR A 151 -24.88 -9.84 -38.85
C THR A 151 -26.23 -9.69 -39.55
N SER A 152 -26.35 -8.76 -40.51
CA SER A 152 -27.54 -8.53 -41.29
C SER A 152 -27.19 -8.28 -42.77
N GLY A 153 -28.16 -8.29 -43.67
CA GLY A 153 -27.98 -8.00 -45.08
C GLY A 153 -27.59 -9.22 -45.94
N ASP A 154 -26.86 -8.93 -47.02
CA ASP A 154 -26.43 -9.94 -48.01
C ASP A 154 -25.45 -10.95 -47.40
N PRO A 155 -25.70 -12.28 -47.46
CA PRO A 155 -24.77 -13.30 -46.98
C PRO A 155 -23.38 -13.21 -47.56
N GLN A 156 -23.19 -12.60 -48.74
CA GLN A 156 -21.86 -12.41 -49.36
C GLN A 156 -21.15 -11.13 -48.90
N GLN A 157 -21.91 -10.13 -48.42
CA GLN A 157 -21.42 -8.87 -47.87
C GLN A 157 -22.28 -8.45 -46.69
N PRO A 158 -22.20 -9.17 -45.57
CA PRO A 158 -23.06 -8.86 -44.42
C PRO A 158 -22.58 -7.59 -43.71
N ASP A 159 -23.56 -6.82 -43.28
CA ASP A 159 -23.33 -5.76 -42.30
C ASP A 159 -23.09 -6.39 -40.92
N VAL A 160 -22.00 -6.01 -40.28
CA VAL A 160 -21.60 -6.55 -38.97
C VAL A 160 -21.64 -5.46 -37.93
N THR A 161 -22.39 -5.70 -36.86
CA THR A 161 -22.50 -4.79 -35.72
C THR A 161 -21.96 -5.48 -34.47
N PHE A 162 -21.03 -4.82 -33.76
CA PHE A 162 -20.44 -5.29 -32.54
C PHE A 162 -21.09 -4.60 -31.35
N GLN A 163 -21.56 -5.38 -30.38
CA GLN A 163 -22.08 -4.87 -29.12
C GLN A 163 -21.13 -5.21 -27.98
N TYR A 164 -20.78 -4.18 -27.20
CA TYR A 164 -19.89 -4.28 -26.05
C TYR A 164 -20.68 -4.10 -24.76
N ALA A 165 -20.35 -4.90 -23.75
CA ALA A 165 -20.93 -4.79 -22.43
C ALA A 165 -19.85 -4.51 -21.39
N ASN A 166 -20.25 -3.81 -20.32
CA ASN A 166 -19.40 -3.53 -19.17
C ASN A 166 -19.46 -4.68 -18.18
N PHE A 167 -18.30 -5.01 -17.64
CA PHE A 167 -18.13 -6.02 -16.63
C PHE A 167 -17.35 -5.46 -15.45
N SER A 168 -17.56 -6.05 -14.30
CA SER A 168 -16.85 -5.70 -13.08
C SER A 168 -16.58 -6.99 -12.30
N GLU A 169 -15.37 -7.14 -11.82
CA GLU A 169 -14.96 -8.24 -10.96
C GLU A 169 -14.07 -7.75 -9.84
N THR A 170 -14.06 -8.47 -8.74
CA THR A 170 -13.26 -8.15 -7.56
C THR A 170 -12.27 -9.28 -7.33
N ILE A 171 -10.99 -8.97 -7.33
CA ILE A 171 -9.91 -9.92 -7.11
C ILE A 171 -9.35 -9.65 -5.71
N PRO A 172 -9.46 -10.63 -4.77
CA PRO A 172 -8.89 -10.47 -3.44
C PRO A 172 -7.37 -10.60 -3.48
N GLU A 173 -6.69 -9.67 -2.82
CA GLU A 173 -5.24 -9.60 -2.74
C GLU A 173 -4.78 -9.25 -1.34
N GLU A 174 -3.48 -9.30 -1.10
CA GLU A 174 -2.87 -8.99 0.18
C GLU A 174 -1.72 -8.01 0.02
N VAL A 175 -1.61 -7.07 0.95
CA VAL A 175 -0.54 -6.07 1.00
C VAL A 175 0.23 -6.22 2.30
N ASN A 176 1.55 -6.23 2.22
CA ASN A 176 2.41 -6.33 3.39
C ASN A 176 2.69 -4.93 3.96
N VAL A 177 2.44 -4.77 5.25
CA VAL A 177 2.73 -3.56 6.04
C VAL A 177 3.83 -3.88 7.03
N VAL A 178 4.86 -3.05 7.06
CA VAL A 178 6.04 -3.23 7.89
C VAL A 178 6.33 -1.98 8.72
N GLN A 179 7.08 -2.16 9.79
CA GLN A 179 7.65 -1.04 10.51
C GLN A 179 9.01 -0.71 9.88
N GLY A 180 9.13 0.44 9.23
CA GLY A 180 10.43 0.96 8.76
C GLY A 180 11.45 1.06 9.90
N PRO A 181 12.71 1.42 9.63
CA PRO A 181 13.69 1.65 10.69
C PRO A 181 13.09 2.64 11.69
N ARG A 182 13.16 2.29 12.98
CA ARG A 182 12.62 3.12 14.06
C ARG A 182 13.63 3.22 15.18
N ILE A 183 14.31 4.35 15.23
CA ILE A 183 15.33 4.61 16.24
C ILE A 183 14.64 5.19 17.48
N LEU A 184 15.02 4.67 18.63
CA LEU A 184 14.56 5.16 19.93
C LEU A 184 15.71 5.18 20.94
N VAL A 185 15.55 6.00 21.97
CA VAL A 185 16.42 5.95 23.14
C VAL A 185 15.92 4.84 24.06
N ASP A 186 16.66 3.73 24.07
CA ASP A 186 16.35 2.58 24.92
C ASP A 186 16.73 2.83 26.37
N GLN A 187 17.94 3.37 26.60
CA GLN A 187 18.45 3.60 27.94
C GLN A 187 19.36 4.83 28.03
N VAL A 188 19.23 5.59 29.11
CA VAL A 188 20.18 6.59 29.60
C VAL A 188 20.99 5.95 30.73
N LYS A 189 22.28 5.72 30.51
CA LYS A 189 23.15 4.98 31.49
C LYS A 189 23.64 5.87 32.61
N ASP A 190 23.79 7.16 32.35
CA ASP A 190 24.45 8.07 33.28
C ASP A 190 23.53 9.18 33.78
N SER A 191 23.94 9.79 34.85
CA SER A 191 23.41 11.07 35.31
C SER A 191 24.49 12.16 35.14
N VAL A 192 24.04 13.36 34.83
CA VAL A 192 24.94 14.50 34.65
C VAL A 192 24.93 15.41 35.86
N LEU A 193 26.00 16.21 36.06
CA LEU A 193 26.14 17.09 37.20
C LEU A 193 25.75 18.52 36.83
N SER A 194 24.94 19.18 37.66
CA SER A 194 24.60 20.58 37.51
C SER A 194 25.86 21.45 37.50
N GLY A 195 25.97 22.37 36.54
CA GLY A 195 27.10 23.29 36.42
C GLY A 195 28.41 22.64 36.05
N ALA A 196 28.42 21.45 35.52
CA ALA A 196 29.64 20.74 35.13
C ALA A 196 29.51 20.15 33.72
N GLU A 197 30.67 19.83 33.16
CA GLU A 197 30.75 18.96 31.99
C GLU A 197 30.72 17.50 32.44
N SER A 198 29.91 16.68 31.80
CA SER A 198 29.72 15.27 32.12
C SER A 198 29.70 14.43 30.87
N GLU A 199 30.19 13.20 30.97
CA GLU A 199 29.96 12.19 29.93
C GLU A 199 28.53 11.60 30.09
N LEU A 200 27.83 11.49 28.97
CA LEU A 200 26.51 10.93 28.89
C LEU A 200 26.52 9.76 27.89
N ASN A 201 26.20 8.57 28.37
CA ASN A 201 26.12 7.37 27.57
C ASN A 201 24.64 7.01 27.34
N LEU A 202 24.24 7.00 26.08
CA LEU A 202 22.89 6.67 25.62
C LEU A 202 22.92 5.38 24.81
N ILE A 203 21.99 4.48 25.07
CA ILE A 203 21.74 3.35 24.19
C ILE A 203 20.62 3.72 23.24
N LEU A 204 20.94 3.74 21.93
CA LEU A 204 19.95 3.87 20.85
C LEU A 204 19.65 2.50 20.30
N ALA A 205 18.38 2.16 20.14
CA ALA A 205 17.92 0.89 19.61
C ALA A 205 17.10 1.09 18.34
N ASN A 206 17.22 0.16 17.40
CA ASN A 206 16.34 0.07 16.25
C ASN A 206 15.21 -0.93 16.55
N SER A 207 14.01 -0.43 16.78
CA SER A 207 12.82 -1.22 17.04
C SER A 207 11.97 -1.48 15.78
N GLY A 208 12.46 -1.09 14.61
CA GLY A 208 11.82 -1.36 13.31
C GLY A 208 12.20 -2.71 12.74
N ASP A 209 11.68 -3.00 11.54
CA ASP A 209 11.89 -4.28 10.83
C ASP A 209 13.03 -4.20 9.80
N PHE A 210 13.57 -2.98 9.55
CA PHE A 210 14.63 -2.72 8.59
C PHE A 210 15.86 -2.08 9.23
N PRO A 211 17.06 -2.27 8.66
CA PRO A 211 18.27 -1.66 9.16
C PRO A 211 18.26 -0.14 8.93
N ALA A 212 18.76 0.60 9.91
CA ALA A 212 19.14 1.99 9.76
C ALA A 212 20.62 2.04 9.39
N THR A 213 20.95 2.51 8.19
CA THR A 213 22.34 2.60 7.70
C THR A 213 22.89 4.01 7.87
N ASP A 214 24.21 4.13 8.04
CA ASP A 214 24.89 5.41 8.26
C ASP A 214 24.33 6.23 9.44
N LEU A 215 23.86 5.56 10.50
CA LEU A 215 23.24 6.21 11.64
C LEU A 215 24.21 7.18 12.33
N ARG A 216 23.73 8.40 12.50
CA ARG A 216 24.42 9.48 13.21
C ARG A 216 23.49 10.06 14.26
N ALA A 217 24.03 10.46 15.37
CA ALA A 217 23.29 11.10 16.45
C ALA A 217 24.00 12.38 16.89
N GLN A 218 23.23 13.45 17.10
CA GLN A 218 23.72 14.75 17.54
C GLN A 218 22.83 15.32 18.62
N ILE A 219 23.41 15.83 19.71
CA ILE A 219 22.67 16.54 20.75
C ILE A 219 22.29 17.93 20.27
N LEU A 220 21.03 18.29 20.43
CA LEU A 220 20.56 19.66 20.27
C LEU A 220 20.82 20.46 21.54
N SER A 221 21.59 21.56 21.37
CA SER A 221 21.86 22.48 22.48
C SER A 221 20.61 23.27 22.86
N ARG A 222 19.91 22.81 23.93
CA ARG A 222 18.73 23.48 24.51
C ARG A 222 18.85 23.49 26.04
N PRO A 223 18.55 24.62 26.71
CA PRO A 223 18.63 24.68 28.17
C PRO A 223 17.79 23.52 28.82
N PRO A 224 18.31 22.89 29.89
CA PRO A 224 19.51 23.28 30.66
C PRO A 224 20.83 22.70 30.10
N PHE A 225 20.79 22.02 28.96
CA PHE A 225 21.98 21.41 28.36
C PHE A 225 22.61 22.35 27.33
N GLY A 226 23.91 22.62 27.49
CA GLY A 226 24.73 23.32 26.51
C GLY A 226 25.13 22.41 25.36
N SER A 227 25.92 22.99 24.41
CA SER A 227 26.43 22.24 23.28
C SER A 227 27.30 21.08 23.76
N GLY A 228 26.92 19.89 23.30
CA GLY A 228 27.75 18.71 23.45
C GLY A 228 28.75 18.56 22.31
N ASP A 229 29.70 17.63 22.46
CA ASP A 229 30.68 17.31 21.44
C ASP A 229 30.01 16.62 20.25
N GLY A 230 29.88 17.36 19.16
CA GLY A 230 29.77 16.87 17.81
C GLY A 230 28.69 15.84 17.50
N THR A 231 28.79 15.29 16.32
CA THR A 231 27.98 14.20 15.82
C THR A 231 28.68 12.88 16.14
N GLN A 232 27.94 11.94 16.75
CA GLN A 232 28.37 10.55 16.94
C GLN A 232 27.99 9.72 15.72
N ILE A 233 28.99 9.05 15.12
CA ILE A 233 28.76 8.12 14.00
C ILE A 233 28.60 6.73 14.60
N LEU A 234 27.43 6.14 14.45
CA LEU A 234 27.10 4.85 15.03
C LEU A 234 27.12 3.70 13.99
N GLY A 235 27.20 4.07 12.70
CA GLY A 235 27.24 3.09 11.62
C GLY A 235 25.88 2.45 11.32
N ASN A 236 25.87 1.18 11.01
CA ASN A 236 24.63 0.46 10.70
C ASN A 236 24.03 -0.11 11.97
N LEU A 237 22.72 0.04 12.11
CA LEU A 237 21.97 -0.49 13.24
C LEU A 237 20.85 -1.39 12.73
N ASP A 238 21.07 -2.71 12.81
CA ASP A 238 20.13 -3.71 12.37
C ASP A 238 18.86 -3.78 13.26
N PRO A 239 17.76 -4.33 12.75
CA PRO A 239 16.55 -4.56 13.53
C PRO A 239 16.82 -5.30 14.85
N GLY A 240 16.25 -4.80 15.94
CA GLY A 240 16.42 -5.38 17.28
C GLY A 240 17.81 -5.16 17.92
N HIS A 241 18.74 -4.50 17.23
CA HIS A 241 20.07 -4.20 17.79
C HIS A 241 20.12 -2.80 18.40
N SER A 242 21.15 -2.60 19.24
CA SER A 242 21.38 -1.34 19.91
C SER A 242 22.84 -0.88 19.75
N ALA A 243 23.03 0.44 19.74
CA ALA A 243 24.34 1.08 19.68
C ALA A 243 24.52 2.05 20.85
N LEU A 244 25.76 2.16 21.32
CA LEU A 244 26.14 3.08 22.39
C LEU A 244 26.61 4.40 21.79
N ALA A 245 25.85 5.48 22.05
CA ALA A 245 26.23 6.84 21.74
C ALA A 245 26.84 7.53 22.97
N LYS A 246 28.05 8.09 22.83
CA LYS A 246 28.79 8.76 23.91
C LYS A 246 28.85 10.23 23.63
N PHE A 247 28.31 11.02 24.52
CA PHE A 247 28.32 12.47 24.39
C PHE A 247 28.97 13.12 25.59
N ARG A 248 29.63 14.23 25.37
CA ARG A 248 30.12 15.11 26.44
C ARG A 248 29.23 16.33 26.45
N ILE A 249 28.49 16.55 27.54
CA ILE A 249 27.51 17.63 27.65
C ILE A 249 27.82 18.53 28.85
N LYS A 250 27.54 19.83 28.69
CA LYS A 250 27.68 20.82 29.75
C LYS A 250 26.27 21.19 30.25
N THR A 251 26.07 21.14 31.55
CA THR A 251 24.80 21.56 32.17
C THR A 251 24.95 22.96 32.78
N ASP A 252 23.89 23.78 32.68
CA ASP A 252 23.86 25.13 33.26
C ASP A 252 24.08 25.08 34.77
N ASN A 253 24.82 26.05 35.30
CA ASN A 253 25.15 26.18 36.72
C ASN A 253 23.93 26.39 37.64
N ARG A 254 22.80 26.86 37.08
CA ARG A 254 21.55 27.11 37.80
C ARG A 254 20.57 25.98 37.71
N THR A 255 20.92 24.86 37.07
CA THR A 255 20.02 23.72 36.90
C THR A 255 19.79 23.06 38.24
N VAL A 256 18.52 23.02 38.65
CA VAL A 256 18.09 22.30 39.84
C VAL A 256 18.17 20.78 39.59
N PRO A 257 18.56 19.96 40.57
CA PRO A 257 18.49 18.52 40.45
C PRO A 257 17.10 18.03 40.03
N GLY A 258 17.04 17.11 39.06
CA GLY A 258 15.78 16.64 38.49
C GLY A 258 16.00 15.85 37.20
N VAL A 259 14.93 15.51 36.52
CA VAL A 259 14.96 14.81 35.24
C VAL A 259 14.56 15.79 34.15
N TYR A 260 15.40 15.90 33.12
CA TYR A 260 15.19 16.84 32.02
C TYR A 260 15.20 16.12 30.67
N ALA A 261 14.40 16.58 29.74
CA ALA A 261 14.40 16.08 28.37
C ALA A 261 15.60 16.66 27.59
N LEU A 262 16.46 15.78 27.10
CA LEU A 262 17.53 16.10 26.18
C LEU A 262 17.08 15.74 24.78
N GLN A 263 17.17 16.66 23.84
CA GLN A 263 16.81 16.42 22.44
C GLN A 263 18.02 15.99 21.64
N ILE A 264 17.81 14.98 20.80
CA ILE A 264 18.82 14.33 19.99
C ILE A 264 18.30 14.24 18.58
N ASP A 265 19.00 14.84 17.63
CA ASP A 265 18.77 14.61 16.20
C ASP A 265 19.46 13.30 15.82
N VAL A 266 18.75 12.42 15.14
CA VAL A 266 19.29 11.22 14.52
C VAL A 266 19.07 11.26 13.02
N ASP A 267 20.15 11.05 12.29
CA ASP A 267 20.15 10.96 10.83
C ASP A 267 20.59 9.56 10.43
N TYR A 268 19.86 8.93 9.51
CA TYR A 268 20.20 7.63 8.97
C TYR A 268 19.64 7.45 7.56
N ARG A 269 20.02 6.39 6.88
CA ARG A 269 19.41 5.97 5.62
C ARG A 269 18.63 4.67 5.83
N ASP A 270 17.44 4.61 5.30
CA ASP A 270 16.85 3.36 4.88
C ASP A 270 17.25 3.09 3.42
N ASP A 271 16.92 1.93 2.88
CA ASP A 271 17.39 1.48 1.54
C ASP A 271 17.26 2.53 0.43
N LYS A 272 16.42 3.53 0.57
CA LYS A 272 16.05 4.46 -0.51
C LYS A 272 16.20 5.93 -0.14
N MET A 273 16.07 6.30 1.14
CA MET A 273 15.96 7.71 1.53
C MET A 273 16.78 8.06 2.76
N PHE A 274 17.20 9.32 2.81
CA PHE A 274 17.78 9.93 3.99
C PHE A 274 16.65 10.28 4.97
N ARG A 275 16.81 9.88 6.24
CA ARG A 275 15.87 10.12 7.32
C ARG A 275 16.50 11.00 8.38
N LYS A 276 15.69 11.89 8.91
CA LYS A 276 16.04 12.72 10.06
C LYS A 276 14.89 12.68 11.06
N GLU A 277 15.22 12.33 12.31
CA GLU A 277 14.23 12.23 13.39
C GLU A 277 14.76 12.93 14.64
N GLU A 278 13.87 13.54 15.43
CA GLU A 278 14.21 14.15 16.71
C GLU A 278 13.74 13.22 17.84
N LEU A 279 14.67 12.78 18.67
CA LEU A 279 14.42 11.91 19.82
C LEU A 279 14.56 12.71 21.11
N ALA A 280 13.88 12.25 22.17
CA ALA A 280 14.00 12.80 23.51
C ALA A 280 14.54 11.74 24.49
N ALA A 281 15.61 12.08 25.19
CA ALA A 281 16.16 11.29 26.30
C ALA A 281 15.86 11.98 27.64
N LEU A 282 15.35 11.20 28.60
CA LEU A 282 15.14 11.70 29.97
C LEU A 282 16.42 11.54 30.78
N VAL A 283 17.16 12.63 30.96
CA VAL A 283 18.48 12.65 31.61
C VAL A 283 18.36 13.14 33.07
N PRO A 284 18.80 12.33 34.06
CA PRO A 284 18.88 12.76 35.44
C PRO A 284 20.02 13.77 35.65
N VAL A 285 19.70 14.93 36.24
CA VAL A 285 20.71 15.93 36.67
C VAL A 285 20.81 15.86 38.17
N LYS A 286 22.05 15.69 38.68
CA LYS A 286 22.38 15.65 40.10
C LYS A 286 23.10 16.92 40.55
N SER A 287 23.02 17.20 41.85
CA SER A 287 23.79 18.26 42.47
C SER A 287 25.29 17.92 42.49
N LYS A 288 26.15 18.88 42.26
CA LYS A 288 27.59 18.72 42.35
C LYS A 288 28.06 18.27 43.76
N SER A 289 27.27 18.53 44.80
CA SER A 289 27.58 18.17 46.20
C SER A 289 27.25 16.72 46.57
N GLU A 290 26.51 15.98 45.74
CA GLU A 290 26.09 14.60 46.05
C GLU A 290 27.11 13.53 45.63
N THR A 291 28.25 13.90 45.07
CA THR A 291 29.27 12.96 44.62
C THR A 291 29.97 12.18 45.77
N GLY A 292 29.63 12.49 47.03
CA GLY A 292 30.23 11.86 48.22
C GLY A 292 29.31 10.95 49.07
N SER A 293 28.03 10.74 48.67
CA SER A 293 27.10 9.93 49.43
C SER A 293 26.57 8.76 48.56
N MET A 294 27.11 7.57 48.80
CA MET A 294 26.51 6.32 48.31
C MET A 294 25.14 6.13 48.97
N LEU A 295 24.07 6.49 48.30
CA LEU A 295 22.73 6.05 48.64
C LEU A 295 21.98 5.64 47.38
N ALA A 296 21.83 4.35 47.28
CA ALA A 296 20.89 3.47 46.58
C ALA A 296 20.05 3.94 45.38
N PRO A 297 19.81 3.04 44.40
CA PRO A 297 19.21 3.35 43.08
C PRO A 297 17.68 3.38 43.18
N ALA A 298 17.11 4.52 43.54
CA ALA A 298 15.67 4.73 43.45
C ALA A 298 15.18 5.26 42.09
N ALA A 299 16.08 5.80 41.25
CA ALA A 299 15.72 6.42 39.98
C ALA A 299 15.43 5.41 38.85
N GLY A 300 16.02 4.20 38.89
CA GLY A 300 15.80 3.15 37.90
C GLY A 300 14.37 2.57 37.92
N ALA A 301 13.72 2.56 39.09
CA ALA A 301 12.38 2.03 39.23
C ALA A 301 11.28 2.93 38.62
N LEU A 302 11.48 4.24 38.61
CA LEU A 302 10.49 5.19 38.07
C LEU A 302 10.44 5.19 36.54
N VAL A 303 11.57 4.96 35.87
CA VAL A 303 11.63 4.87 34.40
C VAL A 303 10.98 3.58 33.91
N LEU A 304 11.19 2.47 34.61
CA LEU A 304 10.53 1.19 34.30
C LEU A 304 9.02 1.23 34.54
N VAL A 305 8.57 1.98 35.55
CA VAL A 305 7.14 2.14 35.84
C VAL A 305 6.44 3.02 34.81
N SER A 306 7.08 4.07 34.30
CA SER A 306 6.49 4.93 33.26
C SER A 306 6.45 4.24 31.89
N ALA A 307 7.49 3.51 31.50
CA ALA A 307 7.49 2.69 30.30
C ALA A 307 6.47 1.55 30.39
N ALA A 308 6.42 0.84 31.54
CA ALA A 308 5.41 -0.17 31.79
C ALA A 308 3.97 0.39 31.82
N TYR A 309 3.78 1.61 32.32
CA TYR A 309 2.49 2.29 32.30
C TYR A 309 2.02 2.66 30.90
N VAL A 310 2.90 3.17 30.06
CA VAL A 310 2.59 3.50 28.65
C VAL A 310 2.29 2.21 27.87
N ILE A 311 3.09 1.16 28.06
CA ILE A 311 2.87 -0.14 27.46
C ILE A 311 1.56 -0.76 27.96
N ALA A 312 1.30 -0.76 29.27
CA ALA A 312 0.07 -1.31 29.84
C ALA A 312 -1.18 -0.55 29.37
N ARG A 313 -1.11 0.77 29.22
CA ARG A 313 -2.21 1.59 28.67
C ARG A 313 -2.50 1.27 27.20
N LYS A 314 -1.45 1.00 26.40
CA LYS A 314 -1.57 0.58 25.01
C LYS A 314 -2.18 -0.84 24.89
N TYR A 315 -1.88 -1.74 25.82
CA TYR A 315 -2.44 -3.11 25.86
C TYR A 315 -3.84 -3.19 26.49
N GLN A 316 -4.18 -2.38 27.50
CA GLN A 316 -5.52 -2.36 28.07
C GLN A 316 -6.61 -1.92 27.09
N GLY A 317 -6.27 -1.05 26.13
CA GLY A 317 -7.18 -0.67 25.03
C GLY A 317 -7.58 -1.86 24.15
N ARG A 318 -6.70 -2.86 23.96
CA ARG A 318 -6.95 -4.07 23.16
C ARG A 318 -7.87 -5.08 23.86
N PHE A 319 -7.78 -5.22 25.19
CA PHE A 319 -8.62 -6.17 25.94
C PHE A 319 -10.07 -5.70 26.09
N ARG A 320 -10.33 -4.38 26.14
CA ARG A 320 -11.70 -3.84 26.22
C ARG A 320 -12.48 -4.01 24.91
N ARG A 321 -11.83 -4.02 23.73
CA ARG A 321 -12.51 -4.22 22.44
C ARG A 321 -12.92 -5.67 22.19
N LYS A 322 -12.21 -6.67 22.73
CA LYS A 322 -12.61 -8.10 22.58
C LYS A 322 -13.81 -8.50 23.43
N ARG A 323 -14.12 -7.78 24.52
CA ARG A 323 -15.32 -8.06 25.38
C ARG A 323 -16.64 -7.51 24.84
N LYS A 324 -16.63 -6.54 23.91
CA LYS A 324 -17.86 -5.98 23.31
C LYS A 324 -18.39 -6.73 22.08
N LYS A 325 -17.72 -7.79 21.62
CA LYS A 325 -18.16 -8.62 20.47
C LYS A 325 -18.78 -9.97 20.90
N ARG A 326 -19.12 -10.15 22.16
CA ARG A 326 -19.85 -11.33 22.63
C ARG A 326 -21.07 -10.89 23.44
N TRP A 327 -22.05 -10.32 22.74
CA TRP A 327 -23.48 -10.29 23.09
C TRP A 327 -24.27 -10.02 21.83
#